data_6cbb13e695b712012e2517c360212c79
#
_entry.id   6cbb13e695b712012e2517c360212c79
#
_cell.length_a   1.000
_cell.length_b   1.000
_cell.length_c   1.000
_cell.angle_alpha   90.00
_cell.angle_beta   90.00
_cell.angle_gamma   90.00
#
_symmetry.space_group_name_H-M   'P 1'
#
loop_
_entity.id
_entity.type
_entity.pdbx_description
1 polymer ?
#
loop_
_entity_poly.entity_id
_entity_poly.type
_entity_poly.pdbx_seq_one_letter_code
_entity_poly.pdbx_strand_id
1 'polypeptide(L)'
;MAQGFNDNEWIFGNCGSGENSYLSFGKGSTANMQTLPSSILIGKNNNALAIDPITGQPLFYTNGELVYDYSGSPIEGSAPGLNGDIDGRQKVATGFLNYDPNPGGQKLFYIFYISPGGQLQYSLVDMNAAGQATGNERPLGEITSKDQPIGAAQGTILVVKTPASPSYLISFAGGNLISRRLGSSAGDFTQTDTEGIPFTPKAIVFDEGNSRLILIPENPGDDLVLVPFDTSNGNFGTPQTISNSGGSTPINGAEFSPDGNFIYFSRGNQLFRVPTNNLGGTPEEIPLTTGLHQVYDVKVGPDGQLYYIYEEAPGGPQLIGRVTNPNETDLALLSVEEDPFAGTDFCGT
;
A
#
# COMPACT_ATOMS: atom_id res chain seq x y z
N MET A 1 3.86 12.58 -4.50
CA MET A 1 3.02 12.38 -3.30
C MET A 1 2.47 10.99 -3.37
N ALA A 2 2.88 10.16 -2.45
CA ALA A 2 2.45 8.79 -2.37
C ALA A 2 0.93 8.73 -2.34
N GLN A 3 0.39 7.85 -3.15
CA GLN A 3 -0.98 7.34 -3.14
C GLN A 3 -2.00 8.35 -2.59
N GLY A 4 -2.45 9.21 -3.47
CA GLY A 4 -3.29 10.35 -3.20
C GLY A 4 -4.38 10.15 -2.17
N PHE A 5 -4.66 11.17 -1.44
CA PHE A 5 -5.55 11.28 -0.29
C PHE A 5 -5.04 10.66 1.00
N ASN A 6 -4.17 11.41 1.69
CA ASN A 6 -3.88 11.26 3.12
C ASN A 6 -3.46 9.85 3.54
N ASP A 7 -2.36 9.37 2.98
CA ASP A 7 -1.63 8.22 3.53
C ASP A 7 -0.91 8.61 4.83
N ASN A 8 -1.64 9.36 5.68
CA ASN A 8 -1.11 9.92 6.92
C ASN A 8 -0.93 8.87 8.03
N GLU A 9 -1.40 7.67 7.78
CA GLU A 9 -1.38 6.59 8.75
C GLU A 9 -0.88 5.31 8.06
N TRP A 10 0.18 4.72 8.59
CA TRP A 10 0.67 3.41 8.13
C TRP A 10 0.50 2.39 9.22
N ILE A 11 -0.15 1.30 8.89
CA ILE A 11 -0.39 0.20 9.82
C ILE A 11 0.62 -0.90 9.53
N PHE A 12 1.29 -1.35 10.58
CA PHE A 12 2.24 -2.46 10.54
C PHE A 12 1.63 -3.69 11.21
N GLY A 13 1.74 -4.82 10.54
CA GLY A 13 1.17 -6.07 11.01
C GLY A 13 1.94 -6.72 12.14
N ASN A 14 1.40 -7.82 12.61
CA ASN A 14 1.85 -8.59 13.78
C ASN A 14 3.37 -8.88 13.77
N CYS A 15 4.05 -8.30 14.72
CA CYS A 15 5.47 -8.45 14.96
C CYS A 15 5.82 -9.58 15.95
N GLY A 16 4.91 -10.50 16.20
CA GLY A 16 5.14 -11.68 17.05
C GLY A 16 4.83 -11.50 18.53
N SER A 17 4.73 -10.28 19.04
CA SER A 17 4.43 -9.98 20.46
C SER A 17 2.94 -9.79 20.76
N GLY A 18 2.09 -9.79 19.72
CA GLY A 18 0.64 -9.55 19.88
C GLY A 18 0.25 -8.06 19.88
N GLU A 19 1.20 -7.15 19.79
CA GLU A 19 0.95 -5.73 19.64
C GLU A 19 1.20 -5.31 18.19
N ASN A 20 0.31 -4.47 17.64
CA ASN A 20 0.46 -3.88 16.32
C ASN A 20 0.82 -2.42 16.49
N SER A 21 1.63 -1.89 15.58
CA SER A 21 2.04 -0.49 15.59
C SER A 21 1.49 0.23 14.37
N TYR A 22 1.31 1.52 14.48
CA TYR A 22 1.07 2.38 13.34
C TYR A 22 1.91 3.65 13.40
N LEU A 23 2.28 4.13 12.23
CA LEU A 23 3.00 5.38 12.07
C LEU A 23 2.01 6.46 11.62
N SER A 24 1.85 7.48 12.46
CA SER A 24 0.97 8.62 12.17
C SER A 24 1.80 9.84 11.78
N PHE A 25 1.44 10.48 10.68
CA PHE A 25 2.13 11.67 10.17
C PHE A 25 1.42 12.98 10.54
N GLY A 26 0.25 12.95 11.16
CA GLY A 26 -0.50 14.15 11.52
C GLY A 26 -0.64 15.16 10.35
N LYS A 27 -1.31 16.29 10.56
CA LYS A 27 -1.38 17.34 9.53
C LYS A 27 -0.06 18.13 9.46
N GLY A 28 0.86 17.65 8.59
CA GLY A 28 2.10 18.39 8.27
C GLY A 28 3.19 18.33 9.34
N SER A 29 3.20 17.27 10.13
CA SER A 29 4.16 17.11 11.22
C SER A 29 4.99 15.84 11.10
N THR A 30 6.02 15.77 11.90
CA THR A 30 6.92 14.64 12.07
C THR A 30 6.15 13.34 12.32
N ALA A 31 6.58 12.27 11.67
CA ALA A 31 6.07 10.91 11.90
C ALA A 31 6.14 10.55 13.38
N ASN A 32 5.06 9.98 13.91
CA ASN A 32 4.96 9.58 15.29
C ASN A 32 4.47 8.13 15.38
N MET A 33 5.23 7.28 16.07
CA MET A 33 4.88 5.89 16.29
C MET A 33 3.83 5.77 17.40
N GLN A 34 2.81 4.93 17.16
CA GLN A 34 1.75 4.64 18.12
C GLN A 34 1.45 3.13 18.13
N THR A 35 0.92 2.65 19.25
CA THR A 35 0.48 1.25 19.39
C THR A 35 -1.02 1.15 19.11
N LEU A 36 -1.41 0.19 18.27
CA LEU A 36 -2.81 -0.17 18.08
C LEU A 36 -3.28 -1.08 19.23
N PRO A 37 -4.58 -1.08 19.55
CA PRO A 37 -5.12 -2.02 20.53
C PRO A 37 -4.76 -3.47 20.22
N SER A 38 -4.31 -4.22 21.21
CA SER A 38 -3.76 -5.57 21.09
C SER A 38 -4.71 -6.66 20.56
N SER A 39 -6.00 -6.36 20.45
CA SER A 39 -7.00 -7.28 19.89
C SER A 39 -7.02 -7.37 18.37
N ILE A 40 -6.20 -6.58 17.69
CA ILE A 40 -6.25 -6.45 16.25
C ILE A 40 -5.22 -7.37 15.60
N LEU A 41 -5.69 -8.45 14.99
CA LEU A 41 -4.86 -9.33 14.17
C LEU A 41 -4.77 -8.72 12.74
N ILE A 42 -3.72 -7.96 12.49
CA ILE A 42 -3.40 -7.44 11.15
C ILE A 42 -2.45 -8.44 10.49
N GLY A 43 -2.69 -8.78 9.21
CA GLY A 43 -1.81 -9.67 8.46
C GLY A 43 -0.42 -9.05 8.28
N LYS A 44 0.62 -9.87 8.24
CA LYS A 44 2.02 -9.42 8.15
C LYS A 44 2.32 -8.57 6.91
N ASN A 45 1.64 -8.81 5.80
CA ASN A 45 1.99 -8.19 4.50
C ASN A 45 0.77 -7.80 3.67
N ASN A 46 -0.44 -7.87 4.21
CA ASN A 46 -1.67 -7.69 3.45
C ASN A 46 -2.67 -6.86 4.26
N ASN A 47 -2.46 -5.56 4.31
CA ASN A 47 -3.32 -4.66 5.05
C ASN A 47 -3.77 -3.51 4.17
N ALA A 48 -4.99 -3.05 4.38
CA ALA A 48 -5.52 -1.85 3.79
C ALA A 48 -6.25 -1.00 4.83
N LEU A 49 -6.10 0.30 4.71
CA LEU A 49 -6.69 1.29 5.57
C LEU A 49 -7.61 2.19 4.75
N ALA A 50 -8.80 2.44 5.23
CA ALA A 50 -9.68 3.49 4.71
C ALA A 50 -9.57 4.72 5.60
N ILE A 51 -9.30 5.86 4.97
CA ILE A 51 -9.12 7.15 5.63
C ILE A 51 -10.20 8.11 5.14
N ASP A 52 -10.73 8.91 6.04
CA ASP A 52 -11.62 10.02 5.68
C ASP A 52 -10.81 11.06 4.89
N PRO A 53 -11.14 11.31 3.61
CA PRO A 53 -10.33 12.17 2.75
C PRO A 53 -10.31 13.65 3.15
N ILE A 54 -11.23 14.08 4.03
CA ILE A 54 -11.30 15.46 4.54
C ILE A 54 -10.51 15.62 5.82
N THR A 55 -10.70 14.69 6.76
CA THR A 55 -10.10 14.80 8.10
C THR A 55 -8.76 14.10 8.22
N GLY A 56 -8.46 13.16 7.32
CA GLY A 56 -7.29 12.30 7.40
C GLY A 56 -7.38 11.24 8.50
N GLN A 57 -8.54 11.09 9.15
CA GLN A 57 -8.70 10.13 10.24
C GLN A 57 -9.00 8.72 9.71
N PRO A 58 -8.48 7.67 10.37
CA PRO A 58 -8.85 6.31 10.07
C PRO A 58 -10.37 6.09 10.19
N LEU A 59 -10.94 5.36 9.26
CA LEU A 59 -12.34 4.93 9.26
C LEU A 59 -12.46 3.46 9.64
N PHE A 60 -11.77 2.62 8.90
CA PHE A 60 -11.66 1.19 9.15
C PHE A 60 -10.38 0.65 8.54
N TYR A 61 -9.97 -0.52 8.97
CA TYR A 61 -8.82 -1.23 8.41
C TYR A 61 -9.12 -2.72 8.29
N THR A 62 -8.37 -3.39 7.39
CA THR A 62 -8.64 -4.79 7.05
C THR A 62 -7.38 -5.48 6.56
N ASN A 63 -7.31 -6.80 6.78
CA ASN A 63 -6.32 -7.70 6.18
C ASN A 63 -6.91 -8.53 5.02
N GLY A 64 -8.14 -8.22 4.59
CA GLY A 64 -8.86 -8.97 3.56
C GLY A 64 -9.76 -10.09 4.10
N GLU A 65 -9.60 -10.51 5.35
CA GLU A 65 -10.48 -11.45 6.04
C GLU A 65 -11.24 -10.74 7.17
N LEU A 66 -10.54 -10.04 8.02
CA LEU A 66 -11.11 -9.32 9.16
C LEU A 66 -11.20 -7.83 8.83
N VAL A 67 -12.28 -7.20 9.27
CA VAL A 67 -12.50 -5.76 9.12
C VAL A 67 -12.80 -5.17 10.48
N TYR A 68 -12.02 -4.16 10.84
CA TYR A 68 -12.14 -3.46 12.11
C TYR A 68 -12.46 -1.98 11.90
N ASP A 69 -13.32 -1.44 12.72
CA ASP A 69 -13.55 0.00 12.79
C ASP A 69 -12.35 0.74 13.43
N TYR A 70 -12.40 2.06 13.45
CA TYR A 70 -11.33 2.88 14.03
C TYR A 70 -11.14 2.69 15.55
N SER A 71 -12.11 2.10 16.25
CA SER A 71 -12.00 1.79 17.68
C SER A 71 -11.28 0.47 17.96
N GLY A 72 -11.04 -0.32 16.91
CA GLY A 72 -10.43 -1.64 17.01
C GLY A 72 -11.42 -2.77 17.23
N SER A 73 -12.70 -2.51 17.07
CA SER A 73 -13.75 -3.52 17.16
C SER A 73 -14.10 -4.07 15.77
N PRO A 74 -14.50 -5.35 15.63
CA PRO A 74 -15.00 -5.86 14.36
C PRO A 74 -16.19 -5.03 13.87
N ILE A 75 -16.12 -4.58 12.61
CA ILE A 75 -17.20 -3.79 12.01
C ILE A 75 -18.47 -4.64 11.88
N GLU A 76 -19.65 -4.04 12.03
CA GLU A 76 -20.93 -4.73 11.89
C GLU A 76 -21.05 -5.37 10.50
N GLY A 77 -21.61 -6.59 10.43
CA GLY A 77 -21.70 -7.36 9.20
C GLY A 77 -20.40 -8.05 8.76
N SER A 78 -19.27 -7.87 9.47
CA SER A 78 -17.99 -8.54 9.11
C SER A 78 -17.99 -10.04 9.38
N ALA A 79 -18.70 -10.53 10.40
CA ALA A 79 -18.74 -11.93 10.74
C ALA A 79 -19.40 -12.79 9.62
N PRO A 80 -18.91 -14.02 9.32
CA PRO A 80 -17.75 -14.72 9.92
C PRO A 80 -16.37 -14.27 9.39
N GLY A 81 -16.25 -13.24 8.63
CA GLY A 81 -15.07 -12.74 7.93
C GLY A 81 -15.34 -12.56 6.44
N LEU A 82 -14.43 -11.92 5.73
CA LEU A 82 -14.39 -11.85 4.27
C LEU A 82 -13.60 -13.05 3.72
N ASN A 83 -13.75 -13.37 2.46
CA ASN A 83 -13.05 -14.49 1.81
C ASN A 83 -11.70 -14.07 1.21
N GLY A 84 -10.94 -13.19 1.88
CA GLY A 84 -9.63 -12.74 1.42
C GLY A 84 -8.49 -13.66 1.83
N ASP A 85 -7.36 -13.54 1.14
CA ASP A 85 -6.12 -14.26 1.42
C ASP A 85 -5.21 -13.40 2.30
N ILE A 86 -5.10 -13.75 3.58
CA ILE A 86 -4.30 -13.01 4.58
C ILE A 86 -2.79 -13.21 4.44
N ASP A 87 -2.37 -14.28 3.77
CA ASP A 87 -0.96 -14.64 3.63
C ASP A 87 -0.29 -13.97 2.41
N GLY A 88 -1.08 -13.28 1.60
CA GLY A 88 -0.59 -12.60 0.41
C GLY A 88 0.08 -11.25 0.69
N ARG A 89 0.86 -10.75 -0.29
CA ARG A 89 1.30 -9.36 -0.30
C ARG A 89 0.35 -8.54 -1.17
N GLN A 90 -0.08 -7.37 -0.66
CA GLN A 90 -0.91 -6.39 -1.37
C GLN A 90 -2.12 -7.02 -2.11
N LYS A 91 -2.76 -8.03 -1.51
CA LYS A 91 -3.96 -8.68 -2.03
C LYS A 91 -5.25 -8.05 -1.52
N VAL A 92 -5.16 -6.96 -0.77
CA VAL A 92 -6.28 -6.16 -0.30
C VAL A 92 -6.05 -4.69 -0.61
N ALA A 93 -7.10 -3.99 -0.98
CA ALA A 93 -7.07 -2.55 -1.23
C ALA A 93 -8.42 -1.93 -0.84
N THR A 94 -8.41 -0.66 -0.46
CA THR A 94 -9.63 0.11 -0.20
C THR A 94 -9.84 1.17 -1.26
N GLY A 95 -11.08 1.45 -1.59
CA GLY A 95 -11.48 2.54 -2.47
C GLY A 95 -12.83 3.10 -2.03
N PHE A 96 -13.20 4.29 -2.45
CA PHE A 96 -14.55 4.76 -2.21
C PHE A 96 -15.40 4.62 -3.46
N LEU A 97 -16.66 4.19 -3.26
CA LEU A 97 -17.68 4.19 -4.30
C LEU A 97 -18.29 5.59 -4.42
N ASN A 98 -18.65 6.16 -3.27
CA ASN A 98 -19.21 7.51 -3.18
C ASN A 98 -18.78 8.13 -1.85
N TYR A 99 -18.29 9.36 -1.91
CA TYR A 99 -17.91 10.11 -0.74
C TYR A 99 -18.42 11.55 -0.85
N ASP A 100 -19.47 11.83 -0.10
CA ASP A 100 -20.00 13.18 0.07
C ASP A 100 -19.61 13.70 1.46
N PRO A 101 -18.76 14.74 1.56
CA PRO A 101 -18.29 15.27 2.84
C PRO A 101 -19.37 16.01 3.63
N ASN A 102 -20.51 16.34 3.01
CA ASN A 102 -21.57 17.06 3.68
C ASN A 102 -22.21 16.23 4.82
N PRO A 103 -22.74 16.87 5.86
CA PRO A 103 -23.50 16.16 6.90
C PRO A 103 -24.65 15.34 6.30
N GLY A 104 -24.66 14.03 6.55
CA GLY A 104 -25.62 13.09 5.98
C GLY A 104 -25.37 12.66 4.54
N GLY A 105 -24.26 13.13 3.93
CA GLY A 105 -23.80 12.65 2.62
C GLY A 105 -23.33 11.20 2.66
N GLN A 106 -23.43 10.51 1.54
CA GLN A 106 -23.05 9.10 1.45
C GLN A 106 -21.54 8.91 1.64
N LYS A 107 -21.14 7.90 2.42
CA LYS A 107 -19.76 7.50 2.66
C LYS A 107 -19.61 5.99 2.44
N LEU A 108 -19.66 5.59 1.18
CA LEU A 108 -19.57 4.18 0.76
C LEU A 108 -18.17 3.84 0.29
N PHE A 109 -17.61 2.79 0.84
CA PHE A 109 -16.26 2.31 0.54
C PHE A 109 -16.29 0.90 0.01
N TYR A 110 -15.37 0.60 -0.90
CA TYR A 110 -15.01 -0.74 -1.30
C TYR A 110 -13.89 -1.28 -0.42
N ILE A 111 -13.95 -2.58 -0.15
CA ILE A 111 -12.81 -3.41 0.19
C ILE A 111 -12.65 -4.37 -0.99
N PHE A 112 -11.55 -4.27 -1.73
CA PHE A 112 -11.18 -5.21 -2.78
C PHE A 112 -10.19 -6.21 -2.21
N TYR A 113 -10.32 -7.49 -2.57
CA TYR A 113 -9.40 -8.53 -2.12
C TYR A 113 -9.37 -9.70 -3.09
N ILE A 114 -8.25 -10.45 -3.04
CA ILE A 114 -8.09 -11.70 -3.75
C ILE A 114 -8.31 -12.83 -2.75
N SER A 115 -9.20 -13.77 -3.07
CA SER A 115 -9.41 -14.96 -2.25
C SER A 115 -8.24 -15.96 -2.40
N PRO A 116 -8.09 -16.93 -1.48
CA PRO A 116 -7.11 -18.01 -1.62
C PRO A 116 -7.24 -18.80 -2.92
N GLY A 117 -8.43 -18.81 -3.52
CA GLY A 117 -8.71 -19.44 -4.82
C GLY A 117 -8.39 -18.57 -6.04
N GLY A 118 -7.80 -17.39 -5.88
CA GLY A 118 -7.49 -16.50 -7.00
C GLY A 118 -8.68 -15.77 -7.58
N GLN A 119 -9.73 -15.56 -6.80
CA GLN A 119 -10.91 -14.78 -7.19
C GLN A 119 -10.77 -13.35 -6.69
N LEU A 120 -10.83 -12.38 -7.58
CA LEU A 120 -10.98 -10.96 -7.24
C LEU A 120 -12.42 -10.71 -6.81
N GLN A 121 -12.57 -10.18 -5.61
CA GLN A 121 -13.86 -9.90 -4.99
C GLN A 121 -13.89 -8.51 -4.38
N TYR A 122 -15.09 -8.04 -4.06
CA TYR A 122 -15.28 -6.83 -3.27
C TYR A 122 -16.34 -7.01 -2.19
N SER A 123 -16.23 -6.19 -1.17
CA SER A 123 -17.27 -5.93 -0.17
C SER A 123 -17.52 -4.43 -0.08
N LEU A 124 -18.72 -4.05 0.38
CA LEU A 124 -19.10 -2.64 0.57
C LEU A 124 -19.24 -2.34 2.05
N VAL A 125 -18.70 -1.19 2.45
CA VAL A 125 -18.81 -0.63 3.80
C VAL A 125 -19.54 0.70 3.71
N ASP A 126 -20.65 0.83 4.45
CA ASP A 126 -21.36 2.10 4.65
C ASP A 126 -20.89 2.74 5.95
N MET A 127 -20.10 3.80 5.86
CA MET A 127 -19.59 4.53 7.01
C MET A 127 -20.60 5.55 7.59
N ASN A 128 -21.80 5.65 7.02
CA ASN A 128 -22.91 6.40 7.63
C ASN A 128 -23.72 5.52 8.59
N ALA A 129 -23.64 4.20 8.47
CA ALA A 129 -24.31 3.29 9.39
C ALA A 129 -23.72 3.44 10.79
N ALA A 130 -24.57 3.47 11.79
CA ALA A 130 -24.14 3.59 13.19
C ALA A 130 -23.21 2.43 13.59
N GLY A 131 -23.45 1.24 13.02
CA GLY A 131 -22.76 0.05 13.45
C GLY A 131 -23.04 -0.22 14.93
N GLN A 132 -21.99 -0.52 15.69
CA GLN A 132 -22.08 -0.71 17.16
C GLN A 132 -21.86 0.58 17.96
N ALA A 133 -21.84 1.75 17.30
CA ALA A 133 -21.69 3.04 17.98
C ALA A 133 -22.84 3.30 18.97
N THR A 134 -22.50 3.86 20.12
CA THR A 134 -23.47 4.21 21.17
C THR A 134 -23.55 5.73 21.33
N GLY A 135 -24.76 6.25 21.45
CA GLY A 135 -24.98 7.67 21.74
C GLY A 135 -24.60 8.61 20.59
N ASN A 136 -23.77 9.61 20.88
CA ASN A 136 -23.32 10.64 19.92
C ASN A 136 -21.93 10.34 19.35
N GLU A 137 -21.48 9.11 19.41
CA GLU A 137 -20.20 8.70 18.83
C GLU A 137 -20.22 8.78 17.29
N ARG A 138 -19.04 8.91 16.70
CA ARG A 138 -18.89 8.81 15.25
C ARG A 138 -19.39 7.44 14.79
N PRO A 139 -20.14 7.33 13.67
CA PRO A 139 -20.54 6.05 13.12
C PRO A 139 -19.36 5.10 12.94
N LEU A 140 -19.54 3.84 13.31
CA LEU A 140 -18.52 2.79 13.22
C LEU A 140 -18.60 2.02 11.90
N GLY A 141 -19.69 2.21 11.15
CA GLY A 141 -19.90 1.60 9.84
C GLY A 141 -20.48 0.20 9.88
N GLU A 142 -20.91 -0.28 8.72
CA GLU A 142 -21.50 -1.59 8.51
C GLU A 142 -21.10 -2.15 7.15
N ILE A 143 -20.82 -3.45 7.04
CA ILE A 143 -20.66 -4.15 5.77
C ILE A 143 -22.04 -4.48 5.20
N THR A 144 -22.41 -3.80 4.12
CA THR A 144 -23.74 -3.92 3.48
C THR A 144 -23.76 -4.98 2.36
N SER A 145 -22.60 -5.36 1.83
CA SER A 145 -22.45 -6.40 0.82
C SER A 145 -21.11 -7.10 0.97
N LYS A 146 -21.09 -8.44 0.86
CA LYS A 146 -19.88 -9.27 1.06
C LYS A 146 -19.57 -10.14 -0.15
N ASP A 147 -18.27 -10.36 -0.37
CA ASP A 147 -17.70 -11.41 -1.23
C ASP A 147 -18.27 -11.40 -2.67
N GLN A 148 -18.56 -10.21 -3.20
CA GLN A 148 -19.11 -10.08 -4.56
C GLN A 148 -18.00 -10.30 -5.59
N PRO A 149 -18.17 -11.22 -6.55
CA PRO A 149 -17.13 -11.55 -7.53
C PRO A 149 -16.97 -10.44 -8.58
N ILE A 150 -15.70 -10.18 -8.95
CA ILE A 150 -15.34 -9.31 -10.09
C ILE A 150 -14.73 -10.14 -11.22
N GLY A 151 -13.86 -11.10 -10.90
CA GLY A 151 -13.16 -11.93 -11.88
C GLY A 151 -11.97 -12.67 -11.27
N ALA A 152 -11.09 -13.23 -12.11
CA ALA A 152 -9.84 -13.82 -11.66
C ALA A 152 -8.79 -12.75 -11.35
N ALA A 153 -7.94 -12.99 -10.35
CA ALA A 153 -6.73 -12.22 -10.10
C ALA A 153 -5.65 -13.08 -9.44
N GLN A 154 -4.40 -12.71 -9.66
CA GLN A 154 -3.20 -13.33 -9.10
C GLN A 154 -2.26 -12.25 -8.60
N GLY A 155 -1.39 -12.58 -7.65
CA GLY A 155 -0.37 -11.66 -7.15
C GLY A 155 -0.98 -10.51 -6.34
N THR A 156 -1.21 -9.38 -6.95
CA THR A 156 -1.48 -8.12 -6.27
C THR A 156 -2.64 -7.33 -6.87
N ILE A 157 -3.18 -6.40 -6.09
CA ILE A 157 -4.16 -5.39 -6.53
C ILE A 157 -3.79 -4.01 -5.99
N LEU A 158 -4.23 -2.98 -6.71
CA LEU A 158 -4.07 -1.59 -6.31
C LEU A 158 -5.31 -0.78 -6.70
N VAL A 159 -5.76 0.12 -5.85
CA VAL A 159 -6.73 1.15 -6.24
C VAL A 159 -6.00 2.46 -6.50
N VAL A 160 -6.01 2.89 -7.76
CA VAL A 160 -5.55 4.22 -8.16
C VAL A 160 -6.67 5.21 -7.90
N LYS A 161 -6.45 6.10 -6.94
CA LYS A 161 -7.37 7.18 -6.57
C LYS A 161 -6.82 8.49 -7.15
N THR A 162 -7.66 9.26 -7.81
CA THR A 162 -7.29 10.58 -8.31
C THR A 162 -8.35 11.61 -7.92
N PRO A 163 -7.94 12.83 -7.53
CA PRO A 163 -8.89 13.84 -7.06
C PRO A 163 -9.91 14.30 -8.10
N ALA A 164 -9.51 14.31 -9.37
CA ALA A 164 -10.27 14.91 -10.47
C ALA A 164 -10.66 13.92 -11.58
N SER A 165 -10.29 12.65 -11.44
CA SER A 165 -10.50 11.60 -12.45
C SER A 165 -11.19 10.40 -11.82
N PRO A 166 -11.76 9.51 -12.64
CA PRO A 166 -12.30 8.26 -12.12
C PRO A 166 -11.22 7.46 -11.41
N SER A 167 -11.59 6.75 -10.36
CA SER A 167 -10.70 5.77 -9.71
C SER A 167 -10.64 4.49 -10.54
N TYR A 168 -9.51 3.79 -10.43
CA TYR A 168 -9.28 2.53 -11.15
C TYR A 168 -8.82 1.44 -10.19
N LEU A 169 -9.32 0.24 -10.40
CA LEU A 169 -8.82 -0.99 -9.78
C LEU A 169 -7.84 -1.64 -10.76
N ILE A 170 -6.59 -1.70 -10.37
CA ILE A 170 -5.54 -2.41 -11.10
C ILE A 170 -5.40 -3.80 -10.48
N SER A 171 -5.39 -4.83 -11.31
CA SER A 171 -5.20 -6.22 -10.91
C SER A 171 -4.34 -6.95 -11.93
N PHE A 172 -3.84 -8.14 -11.57
CA PHE A 172 -3.08 -8.99 -12.49
C PHE A 172 -3.76 -10.34 -12.64
N ALA A 173 -3.92 -10.81 -13.87
CA ALA A 173 -4.43 -12.15 -14.17
C ALA A 173 -3.97 -12.63 -15.55
N GLY A 174 -3.64 -13.92 -15.65
CA GLY A 174 -3.33 -14.56 -16.94
C GLY A 174 -2.15 -13.91 -17.69
N GLY A 175 -1.16 -13.40 -16.97
CA GLY A 175 0.01 -12.73 -17.57
C GLY A 175 -0.22 -11.27 -17.94
N ASN A 176 -1.34 -10.66 -17.55
CA ASN A 176 -1.68 -9.29 -17.90
C ASN A 176 -2.02 -8.44 -16.67
N LEU A 177 -1.57 -7.20 -16.66
CA LEU A 177 -2.22 -6.14 -15.89
C LEU A 177 -3.60 -5.86 -16.48
N ILE A 178 -4.55 -5.59 -15.61
CA ILE A 178 -5.92 -5.27 -16.01
C ILE A 178 -6.34 -4.02 -15.25
N SER A 179 -6.73 -2.99 -15.99
CA SER A 179 -7.33 -1.78 -15.45
C SER A 179 -8.84 -1.86 -15.54
N ARG A 180 -9.52 -1.53 -14.44
CA ARG A 180 -10.98 -1.40 -14.38
C ARG A 180 -11.37 -0.08 -13.77
N ARG A 181 -12.14 0.70 -14.51
CA ARG A 181 -12.74 1.93 -13.99
C ARG A 181 -13.81 1.58 -12.96
N LEU A 182 -13.76 2.27 -11.82
CA LEU A 182 -14.81 2.20 -10.81
C LEU A 182 -15.96 3.14 -11.23
N GLY A 183 -17.15 2.56 -11.44
CA GLY A 183 -18.35 3.32 -11.78
C GLY A 183 -19.00 3.98 -10.56
N SER A 184 -20.10 4.66 -10.79
CA SER A 184 -20.86 5.37 -9.75
C SER A 184 -21.86 4.48 -8.98
N SER A 185 -21.99 3.24 -9.38
CA SER A 185 -22.86 2.25 -8.74
C SER A 185 -22.06 1.04 -8.28
N ALA A 186 -22.50 0.40 -7.20
CA ALA A 186 -21.85 -0.79 -6.68
C ALA A 186 -21.83 -1.91 -7.74
N GLY A 187 -20.64 -2.50 -7.94
CA GLY A 187 -20.45 -3.57 -8.93
C GLY A 187 -20.27 -3.08 -10.37
N ASP A 188 -20.29 -1.79 -10.62
CA ASP A 188 -20.00 -1.24 -11.96
C ASP A 188 -18.48 -1.10 -12.13
N PHE A 189 -17.89 -2.12 -12.76
CA PHE A 189 -16.45 -2.20 -13.05
C PHE A 189 -16.24 -2.38 -14.54
N THR A 190 -15.93 -1.29 -15.23
CA THR A 190 -15.66 -1.34 -16.68
C THR A 190 -14.19 -1.56 -16.92
N GLN A 191 -13.82 -2.69 -17.53
CA GLN A 191 -12.44 -2.90 -17.97
C GLN A 191 -12.08 -1.89 -19.04
N THR A 192 -10.97 -1.14 -18.81
CA THR A 192 -10.50 -0.09 -19.73
C THR A 192 -9.34 -0.57 -20.57
N ASP A 193 -8.42 -1.35 -19.98
CA ASP A 193 -7.23 -1.80 -20.70
C ASP A 193 -6.64 -3.09 -20.12
N THR A 194 -5.74 -3.70 -20.90
CA THR A 194 -4.89 -4.84 -20.49
C THR A 194 -3.50 -4.68 -21.09
N GLU A 195 -2.46 -4.97 -20.28
CA GLU A 195 -1.07 -4.89 -20.70
C GLU A 195 -0.30 -6.15 -20.28
N GLY A 196 0.41 -6.79 -21.22
CA GLY A 196 1.19 -8.01 -20.99
C GLY A 196 2.44 -7.74 -20.13
N ILE A 197 2.60 -8.52 -19.06
CA ILE A 197 3.74 -8.40 -18.14
C ILE A 197 4.44 -9.77 -18.05
N PRO A 198 5.79 -9.82 -18.12
CA PRO A 198 6.52 -11.07 -18.23
C PRO A 198 6.60 -11.89 -16.92
N PHE A 199 6.13 -11.35 -15.80
CA PHE A 199 6.15 -12.00 -14.49
C PHE A 199 4.87 -11.72 -13.71
N THR A 200 4.65 -12.47 -12.64
CA THR A 200 3.58 -12.16 -11.66
C THR A 200 4.09 -11.09 -10.69
N PRO A 201 3.47 -9.91 -10.64
CA PRO A 201 3.85 -8.90 -9.66
C PRO A 201 3.33 -9.29 -8.25
N LYS A 202 4.19 -9.13 -7.23
CA LYS A 202 3.79 -9.26 -5.83
C LYS A 202 3.30 -7.96 -5.21
N ALA A 203 3.69 -6.83 -5.81
CA ALA A 203 3.24 -5.50 -5.41
C ALA A 203 3.26 -4.54 -6.60
N ILE A 204 2.41 -3.51 -6.52
CA ILE A 204 2.30 -2.41 -7.48
C ILE A 204 2.35 -1.11 -6.69
N VAL A 205 3.18 -0.17 -7.12
CA VAL A 205 3.28 1.18 -6.55
C VAL A 205 2.86 2.19 -7.61
N PHE A 206 2.14 3.22 -7.22
CA PHE A 206 1.65 4.26 -8.12
C PHE A 206 2.27 5.62 -7.79
N ASP A 207 2.90 6.23 -8.79
CA ASP A 207 3.33 7.64 -8.76
C ASP A 207 2.20 8.52 -9.32
N GLU A 208 1.46 9.15 -8.41
CA GLU A 208 0.36 10.04 -8.79
C GLU A 208 0.85 11.26 -9.58
N GLY A 209 2.01 11.82 -9.18
CA GLY A 209 2.56 13.03 -9.78
C GLY A 209 2.94 12.88 -11.25
N ASN A 210 3.36 11.67 -11.65
CA ASN A 210 3.83 11.38 -13.01
C ASN A 210 2.99 10.29 -13.70
N SER A 211 1.91 9.83 -13.07
CA SER A 211 0.98 8.84 -13.66
C SER A 211 1.70 7.58 -14.14
N ARG A 212 2.40 6.90 -13.24
CA ARG A 212 3.22 5.72 -13.53
C ARG A 212 3.07 4.66 -12.45
N LEU A 213 3.25 3.41 -12.84
CA LEU A 213 3.27 2.26 -11.94
C LEU A 213 4.66 1.62 -11.91
N ILE A 214 5.13 1.19 -10.73
CA ILE A 214 6.22 0.22 -10.60
C ILE A 214 5.60 -1.14 -10.29
N LEU A 215 6.02 -2.15 -11.02
CA LEU A 215 5.69 -3.54 -10.76
C LEU A 215 6.87 -4.23 -10.09
N ILE A 216 6.63 -4.79 -8.93
CA ILE A 216 7.64 -5.51 -8.15
C ILE A 216 7.46 -7.01 -8.40
N PRO A 217 8.46 -7.71 -8.96
CA PRO A 217 8.36 -9.12 -9.30
C PRO A 217 8.28 -10.02 -8.07
N GLU A 218 7.58 -11.14 -8.22
CA GLU A 218 7.53 -12.20 -7.19
C GLU A 218 8.86 -12.94 -7.07
N ASN A 219 9.50 -13.26 -8.19
CA ASN A 219 10.67 -14.13 -8.22
C ASN A 219 11.99 -13.34 -8.19
N PRO A 220 13.03 -13.90 -7.53
CA PRO A 220 14.39 -13.41 -7.69
C PRO A 220 14.84 -13.51 -9.16
N GLY A 221 15.67 -12.58 -9.60
CA GLY A 221 16.20 -12.52 -10.94
C GLY A 221 15.40 -11.69 -11.94
N ASP A 222 14.11 -11.51 -11.68
CA ASP A 222 13.29 -10.61 -12.49
C ASP A 222 13.58 -9.15 -12.12
N ASP A 223 13.63 -8.28 -13.12
CA ASP A 223 13.80 -6.84 -12.96
C ASP A 223 12.46 -6.13 -12.65
N LEU A 224 12.52 -4.99 -11.96
CA LEU A 224 11.39 -4.07 -11.84
C LEU A 224 10.91 -3.61 -13.22
N VAL A 225 9.61 -3.37 -13.34
CA VAL A 225 9.02 -2.81 -14.56
C VAL A 225 8.26 -1.53 -14.24
N LEU A 226 8.56 -0.46 -14.98
CA LEU A 226 7.83 0.79 -14.98
C LEU A 226 6.76 0.76 -16.08
N VAL A 227 5.51 1.06 -15.73
CA VAL A 227 4.39 1.13 -16.68
C VAL A 227 3.73 2.50 -16.59
N PRO A 228 3.74 3.31 -17.66
CA PRO A 228 2.94 4.53 -17.72
C PRO A 228 1.45 4.18 -17.57
N PHE A 229 0.69 5.04 -16.88
CA PHE A 229 -0.73 4.82 -16.66
C PHE A 229 -1.50 6.12 -16.81
N ASP A 230 -2.34 6.23 -17.84
CA ASP A 230 -3.17 7.41 -18.08
C ASP A 230 -4.41 7.39 -17.17
N THR A 231 -4.39 8.20 -16.13
CA THR A 231 -5.50 8.31 -15.16
C THR A 231 -6.77 8.93 -15.72
N SER A 232 -6.72 9.53 -16.89
CA SER A 232 -7.91 10.12 -17.52
C SER A 232 -8.81 9.07 -18.18
N ASN A 233 -8.21 8.00 -18.70
CA ASN A 233 -8.92 6.96 -19.45
C ASN A 233 -8.66 5.52 -18.93
N GLY A 234 -7.66 5.33 -18.06
CA GLY A 234 -7.32 4.05 -17.46
C GLY A 234 -6.46 3.15 -18.36
N ASN A 235 -5.77 3.71 -19.35
CA ASN A 235 -4.94 2.95 -20.26
C ASN A 235 -3.49 2.86 -19.77
N PHE A 236 -2.87 1.71 -20.05
CA PHE A 236 -1.44 1.50 -19.83
C PHE A 236 -0.64 1.98 -21.03
N GLY A 237 0.53 2.54 -20.76
CA GLY A 237 1.55 2.76 -21.79
C GLY A 237 2.51 1.57 -21.86
N THR A 238 3.48 1.63 -22.77
CA THR A 238 4.45 0.56 -22.98
C THR A 238 5.32 0.33 -21.74
N PRO A 239 5.37 -0.91 -21.22
CA PRO A 239 6.22 -1.27 -20.09
C PRO A 239 7.70 -1.06 -20.39
N GLN A 240 8.45 -0.59 -19.40
CA GLN A 240 9.89 -0.36 -19.47
C GLN A 240 10.61 -1.10 -18.34
N THR A 241 11.55 -1.94 -18.69
CA THR A 241 12.36 -2.68 -17.71
C THR A 241 13.39 -1.76 -17.04
N ILE A 242 13.48 -1.83 -15.70
CA ILE A 242 14.50 -1.16 -14.91
C ILE A 242 15.68 -2.10 -14.81
N SER A 243 16.62 -1.96 -15.74
CA SER A 243 17.74 -2.90 -15.93
C SER A 243 18.60 -3.04 -14.67
N ASN A 244 19.08 -4.27 -14.42
CA ASN A 244 19.92 -4.62 -13.27
C ASN A 244 19.29 -4.37 -11.89
N SER A 245 17.99 -4.16 -11.80
CA SER A 245 17.29 -4.10 -10.52
C SER A 245 17.11 -5.49 -9.90
N GLY A 246 16.96 -6.53 -10.72
CA GLY A 246 16.92 -7.93 -10.30
C GLY A 246 18.28 -8.46 -9.81
N GLY A 247 18.27 -9.60 -9.14
CA GLY A 247 19.46 -10.25 -8.59
C GLY A 247 19.17 -11.62 -8.01
N SER A 248 20.16 -12.25 -7.37
CA SER A 248 20.00 -13.56 -6.74
C SER A 248 19.06 -13.55 -5.51
N THR A 249 18.82 -12.38 -4.94
CA THR A 249 17.87 -12.16 -3.85
C THR A 249 16.65 -11.40 -4.38
N PRO A 250 15.44 -11.64 -3.83
CA PRO A 250 14.25 -10.95 -4.29
C PRO A 250 14.31 -9.45 -3.98
N ILE A 251 13.70 -8.65 -4.85
CA ILE A 251 13.37 -7.26 -4.54
C ILE A 251 12.22 -7.29 -3.55
N ASN A 252 12.35 -6.68 -2.38
CA ASN A 252 11.31 -6.76 -1.36
C ASN A 252 10.28 -5.63 -1.46
N GLY A 253 10.74 -4.40 -1.70
CA GLY A 253 9.89 -3.23 -1.87
C GLY A 253 10.51 -2.27 -2.89
N ALA A 254 9.69 -1.39 -3.44
CA ALA A 254 10.12 -0.29 -4.29
C ALA A 254 9.18 0.91 -4.11
N GLU A 255 9.72 2.13 -4.29
CA GLU A 255 8.96 3.36 -4.17
C GLU A 255 9.58 4.48 -5.03
N PHE A 256 8.79 5.44 -5.45
CA PHE A 256 9.30 6.65 -6.10
C PHE A 256 9.84 7.65 -5.07
N SER A 257 10.83 8.47 -5.45
CA SER A 257 11.11 9.69 -4.69
C SER A 257 9.91 10.64 -4.74
N PRO A 258 9.76 11.57 -3.78
CA PRO A 258 8.62 12.51 -3.75
C PRO A 258 8.45 13.34 -5.02
N ASP A 259 9.54 13.65 -5.72
CA ASP A 259 9.53 14.37 -7.01
C ASP A 259 9.41 13.43 -8.23
N GLY A 260 9.42 12.10 -8.00
CA GLY A 260 9.35 11.09 -9.05
C GLY A 260 10.63 10.95 -9.90
N ASN A 261 11.73 11.59 -9.54
CA ASN A 261 12.96 11.54 -10.33
C ASN A 261 13.80 10.27 -10.10
N PHE A 262 13.57 9.60 -8.97
CA PHE A 262 14.23 8.34 -8.62
C PHE A 262 13.22 7.26 -8.28
N ILE A 263 13.62 6.02 -8.52
CA ILE A 263 12.99 4.82 -7.99
C ILE A 263 13.95 4.21 -6.97
N TYR A 264 13.51 4.10 -5.73
CA TYR A 264 14.21 3.39 -4.66
C TYR A 264 13.68 1.97 -4.57
N PHE A 265 14.57 1.00 -4.30
CA PHE A 265 14.14 -0.38 -4.09
C PHE A 265 15.08 -1.13 -3.15
N SER A 266 14.53 -2.05 -2.39
CA SER A 266 15.26 -2.92 -1.48
C SER A 266 15.51 -4.29 -2.12
N ARG A 267 16.72 -4.81 -1.98
CA ARG A 267 17.11 -6.14 -2.44
C ARG A 267 18.07 -6.80 -1.44
N GLY A 268 17.61 -7.87 -0.80
CA GLY A 268 18.35 -8.47 0.30
C GLY A 268 18.52 -7.49 1.46
N ASN A 269 19.74 -7.25 1.85
CA ASN A 269 20.11 -6.31 2.92
C ASN A 269 20.53 -4.92 2.42
N GLN A 270 20.26 -4.59 1.18
CA GLN A 270 20.69 -3.37 0.52
C GLN A 270 19.50 -2.54 0.05
N LEU A 271 19.69 -1.24 0.00
CA LEU A 271 18.79 -0.26 -0.60
C LEU A 271 19.48 0.35 -1.82
N PHE A 272 18.76 0.45 -2.90
CA PHE A 272 19.24 1.00 -4.17
C PHE A 272 18.35 2.12 -4.64
N ARG A 273 18.88 2.95 -5.56
CA ARG A 273 18.08 3.86 -6.35
C ARG A 273 18.50 3.85 -7.82
N VAL A 274 17.58 4.24 -8.68
CA VAL A 274 17.83 4.43 -10.11
C VAL A 274 17.11 5.69 -10.59
N PRO A 275 17.74 6.55 -11.41
CA PRO A 275 17.07 7.71 -11.99
C PRO A 275 15.99 7.28 -12.99
N THR A 276 14.79 7.88 -12.93
CA THR A 276 13.67 7.53 -13.81
C THR A 276 13.89 7.93 -15.27
N ASN A 277 14.84 8.82 -15.55
CA ASN A 277 15.26 9.20 -16.90
C ASN A 277 16.35 8.30 -17.47
N ASN A 278 16.85 7.30 -16.72
CA ASN A 278 17.89 6.37 -17.14
C ASN A 278 17.66 4.96 -16.58
N LEU A 279 16.57 4.33 -16.97
CA LEU A 279 16.16 3.00 -16.46
C LEU A 279 17.13 1.87 -16.92
N GLY A 280 17.96 2.12 -17.91
CA GLY A 280 19.00 1.19 -18.37
C GLY A 280 20.33 1.30 -17.62
N GLY A 281 20.44 2.25 -16.70
CA GLY A 281 21.65 2.48 -15.91
C GLY A 281 21.88 1.43 -14.83
N THR A 282 23.08 1.45 -14.24
CA THR A 282 23.37 0.63 -13.05
C THR A 282 22.74 1.29 -11.83
N PRO A 283 21.93 0.55 -11.03
CA PRO A 283 21.41 1.09 -9.78
C PRO A 283 22.51 1.54 -8.82
N GLU A 284 22.31 2.67 -8.18
CA GLU A 284 23.21 3.23 -7.16
C GLU A 284 22.84 2.64 -5.80
N GLU A 285 23.81 2.04 -5.10
CA GLU A 285 23.61 1.54 -3.74
C GLU A 285 23.62 2.71 -2.74
N ILE A 286 22.60 2.77 -1.89
CA ILE A 286 22.50 3.74 -0.79
C ILE A 286 23.40 3.25 0.36
N PRO A 287 24.31 4.09 0.87
CA PRO A 287 25.19 3.69 1.96
C PRO A 287 24.41 3.59 3.28
N LEU A 288 23.91 2.39 3.59
CA LEU A 288 23.35 2.05 4.89
C LEU A 288 24.47 1.63 5.84
N THR A 289 24.21 1.66 7.15
CA THR A 289 25.17 1.13 8.13
C THR A 289 25.47 -0.34 7.84
N THR A 290 26.71 -0.71 8.04
CA THR A 290 27.16 -2.09 7.78
C THR A 290 26.55 -3.05 8.80
N GLY A 291 26.06 -4.18 8.32
CA GLY A 291 25.62 -5.29 9.18
C GLY A 291 24.12 -5.54 9.18
N LEU A 292 23.35 -4.86 8.35
CA LEU A 292 21.93 -5.19 8.19
C LEU A 292 21.78 -6.61 7.67
N HIS A 293 20.80 -7.34 8.21
CA HIS A 293 20.46 -8.69 7.74
C HIS A 293 19.52 -8.62 6.54
N GLN A 294 18.50 -7.75 6.61
CA GLN A 294 17.44 -7.66 5.61
C GLN A 294 16.86 -6.24 5.54
N VAL A 295 16.53 -5.77 4.34
CA VAL A 295 15.65 -4.62 4.11
C VAL A 295 14.35 -5.15 3.48
N TYR A 296 13.23 -4.95 4.17
CA TYR A 296 11.95 -5.59 3.83
C TYR A 296 11.09 -4.77 2.89
N ASP A 297 11.05 -3.46 3.07
CA ASP A 297 10.18 -2.58 2.29
C ASP A 297 10.68 -1.14 2.30
N VAL A 298 10.18 -0.34 1.36
CA VAL A 298 10.46 1.09 1.26
C VAL A 298 9.18 1.84 0.93
N LYS A 299 8.97 3.01 1.53
CA LYS A 299 7.79 3.83 1.29
C LYS A 299 8.06 5.31 1.56
N VAL A 300 7.53 6.19 0.70
CA VAL A 300 7.59 7.65 0.92
C VAL A 300 6.45 8.06 1.85
N GLY A 301 6.81 8.81 2.90
CA GLY A 301 5.87 9.42 3.83
C GLY A 301 5.26 10.72 3.31
N PRO A 302 4.12 11.15 3.88
CA PRO A 302 3.51 12.45 3.59
C PRO A 302 4.40 13.65 3.89
N ASP A 303 5.41 13.47 4.72
CA ASP A 303 6.46 14.44 5.05
C ASP A 303 7.56 14.54 3.96
N GLY A 304 7.45 13.76 2.89
CA GLY A 304 8.39 13.73 1.78
C GLY A 304 9.72 13.02 2.09
N GLN A 305 9.78 12.25 3.17
CA GLN A 305 10.92 11.40 3.48
C GLN A 305 10.68 9.97 2.99
N LEU A 306 11.74 9.24 2.67
CA LEU A 306 11.66 7.82 2.31
C LEU A 306 11.98 6.98 3.54
N TYR A 307 11.06 6.14 3.93
CA TYR A 307 11.20 5.20 5.04
C TYR A 307 11.50 3.80 4.53
N TYR A 308 12.31 3.04 5.27
CA TYR A 308 12.58 1.64 4.98
C TYR A 308 12.50 0.80 6.25
N ILE A 309 11.98 -0.42 6.13
CA ILE A 309 11.90 -1.38 7.22
C ILE A 309 13.08 -2.33 7.09
N TYR A 310 13.82 -2.54 8.18
CA TYR A 310 15.01 -3.39 8.18
C TYR A 310 15.14 -4.23 9.44
N GLU A 311 16.02 -5.20 9.39
CA GLU A 311 16.40 -6.11 10.48
C GLU A 311 17.92 -6.21 10.52
N GLU A 312 18.51 -6.09 11.72
CA GLU A 312 19.97 -6.14 11.91
C GLU A 312 20.49 -7.57 12.00
N ALA A 313 19.70 -8.48 12.59
CA ALA A 313 20.07 -9.88 12.77
C ALA A 313 18.87 -10.79 12.48
N PRO A 314 19.10 -12.03 12.00
CA PRO A 314 18.02 -12.96 11.70
C PRO A 314 17.08 -13.18 12.90
N GLY A 315 15.78 -12.85 12.74
CA GLY A 315 14.78 -12.97 13.80
C GLY A 315 14.89 -11.89 14.87
N GLY A 316 15.67 -10.84 14.62
CA GLY A 316 15.73 -9.63 15.44
C GLY A 316 14.48 -8.74 15.28
N PRO A 317 14.41 -7.64 16.04
CA PRO A 317 13.33 -6.67 15.87
C PRO A 317 13.40 -6.02 14.50
N GLN A 318 12.23 -5.76 13.91
CA GLN A 318 12.14 -4.92 12.74
C GLN A 318 12.22 -3.45 13.17
N LEU A 319 13.08 -2.70 12.50
CA LEU A 319 13.34 -1.29 12.76
C LEU A 319 12.93 -0.47 11.53
N ILE A 320 12.71 0.83 11.73
CA ILE A 320 12.46 1.76 10.64
C ILE A 320 13.66 2.68 10.51
N GLY A 321 14.21 2.77 9.30
CA GLY A 321 15.16 3.80 8.92
C GLY A 321 14.51 4.82 7.97
N ARG A 322 15.18 5.92 7.70
CA ARG A 322 14.71 6.92 6.75
C ARG A 322 15.84 7.60 5.97
N VAL A 323 15.52 7.98 4.73
CA VAL A 323 16.29 8.93 3.93
C VAL A 323 15.56 10.26 3.98
N THR A 324 16.20 11.30 4.55
CA THR A 324 15.54 12.58 4.84
C THR A 324 15.45 13.51 3.63
N ASN A 325 16.29 13.30 2.60
CA ASN A 325 16.34 14.08 1.37
C ASN A 325 16.34 13.19 0.11
N PRO A 326 15.29 12.36 -0.11
CA PRO A 326 15.28 11.36 -1.17
C PRO A 326 15.26 11.92 -2.61
N ASN A 327 15.09 13.22 -2.77
CA ASN A 327 15.18 13.91 -4.08
C ASN A 327 16.61 14.35 -4.43
N GLU A 328 17.59 14.17 -3.51
CA GLU A 328 18.98 14.57 -3.73
C GLU A 328 19.60 13.80 -4.89
N THR A 329 20.22 14.53 -5.82
CA THR A 329 20.83 13.94 -7.02
C THR A 329 22.23 13.38 -6.74
N ASP A 330 22.97 14.01 -5.84
CA ASP A 330 24.29 13.53 -5.43
C ASP A 330 24.17 12.51 -4.30
N LEU A 331 24.53 11.25 -4.60
CA LEU A 331 24.49 10.16 -3.63
C LEU A 331 25.29 10.47 -2.35
N ALA A 332 26.40 11.22 -2.46
CA ALA A 332 27.22 11.57 -1.31
C ALA A 332 26.56 12.58 -0.36
N LEU A 333 25.51 13.24 -0.80
CA LEU A 333 24.74 14.21 -0.02
C LEU A 333 23.43 13.63 0.53
N LEU A 334 23.12 12.35 0.23
CA LEU A 334 21.98 11.69 0.85
C LEU A 334 22.17 11.60 2.36
N SER A 335 21.14 11.94 3.09
CA SER A 335 21.11 11.83 4.55
C SER A 335 20.28 10.61 4.95
N VAL A 336 20.91 9.62 5.56
CA VAL A 336 20.29 8.40 6.05
C VAL A 336 20.31 8.41 7.57
N GLU A 337 19.16 8.16 8.17
CA GLU A 337 18.99 7.98 9.61
C GLU A 337 18.49 6.57 9.88
N GLU A 338 19.22 5.83 10.68
CA GLU A 338 18.80 4.52 11.16
C GLU A 338 18.11 4.67 12.51
N ASP A 339 17.03 3.94 12.70
CA ASP A 339 16.21 3.96 13.92
C ASP A 339 15.85 5.38 14.43
N PRO A 340 15.24 6.26 13.59
CA PRO A 340 14.81 7.60 14.02
C PRO A 340 13.72 7.55 15.12
N PHE A 341 13.21 6.38 15.44
CA PHE A 341 12.21 6.12 16.46
C PHE A 341 12.76 5.31 17.65
N ALA A 342 14.10 5.39 17.87
CA ALA A 342 14.77 4.67 18.97
C ALA A 342 14.04 4.84 20.31
N GLY A 343 13.79 3.71 20.97
CA GLY A 343 13.05 3.67 22.25
C GLY A 343 11.53 3.65 22.11
N THR A 344 11.00 3.59 20.88
CA THR A 344 9.61 3.21 20.60
C THR A 344 9.63 1.79 20.06
N ASP A 345 8.96 0.85 20.73
CA ASP A 345 8.83 -0.52 20.24
C ASP A 345 8.00 -0.52 18.96
N PHE A 346 8.69 -0.66 17.81
CA PHE A 346 8.03 -0.77 16.50
C PHE A 346 7.22 -2.07 16.38
N CYS A 347 7.75 -3.10 17.01
CA CYS A 347 7.08 -4.37 17.20
C CYS A 347 7.49 -4.81 18.59
N GLY A 348 6.63 -4.66 19.59
CA GLY A 348 6.97 -4.99 20.98
C GLY A 348 7.91 -6.19 21.10
N THR A 349 9.00 -6.00 21.77
CA THR A 349 10.00 -7.04 22.07
C THR A 349 9.43 -8.11 22.98
#